data_f25048d7b81405de357722d879bf9fcc
#
_entry.id   f25048d7b81405de357722d879bf9fcc
#
_cell.length_a   1.000
_cell.length_b   1.000
_cell.length_c   1.000
_cell.angle_alpha   90.00
_cell.angle_beta   90.00
_cell.angle_gamma   90.00
#
_symmetry.space_group_name_H-M   'P 1'
#
loop_
_entity.id
_entity.type
_entity.pdbx_description
1 polymer ?
#
loop_
_entity_poly.entity_id
_entity_poly.type
_entity_poly.pdbx_seq_one_letter_code
_entity_poly.pdbx_strand_id
1 'polypeptide(L)'
;MFKKLFILGMLITTLFGQVRELTDENFSRATGRGLVVVEFFSNCNEANKVVILYTWDTFDAKVYRVNIDLFPKIQTENEVVILPTIIFYDEGEEVKRLQGDMSFTLKVTTKELDEIIEEILGSKF
;
A
#
# COMPACT_ATOMS: atom_id res chain seq x y z
N MET A 1 14.77 -25.77 -21.52
CA MET A 1 15.53 -24.53 -21.51
C MET A 1 14.72 -23.32 -21.93
N PHE A 2 14.11 -23.35 -23.10
CA PHE A 2 13.34 -22.22 -23.60
C PHE A 2 12.15 -21.86 -22.71
N LYS A 3 11.47 -22.85 -22.13
CA LYS A 3 10.34 -22.61 -21.24
C LYS A 3 10.73 -21.86 -19.98
N LYS A 4 11.92 -22.11 -19.43
CA LYS A 4 12.41 -21.40 -18.23
C LYS A 4 12.68 -19.95 -18.51
N LEU A 5 13.29 -19.64 -19.64
CA LEU A 5 13.56 -18.27 -20.05
C LEU A 5 12.27 -17.48 -20.29
N PHE A 6 11.30 -18.13 -20.92
CA PHE A 6 10.01 -17.52 -21.19
C PHE A 6 9.26 -17.19 -19.89
N ILE A 7 9.24 -18.12 -18.93
CA ILE A 7 8.59 -17.92 -17.64
C ILE A 7 9.27 -16.78 -16.86
N LEU A 8 10.60 -16.71 -16.90
CA LEU A 8 11.33 -15.64 -16.24
C LEU A 8 10.99 -14.28 -16.83
N GLY A 9 10.87 -14.20 -18.15
CA GLY A 9 10.47 -12.96 -18.81
C GLY A 9 9.06 -12.52 -18.40
N MET A 10 8.13 -13.45 -18.28
CA MET A 10 6.77 -13.15 -17.82
C MET A 10 6.76 -12.66 -16.37
N LEU A 11 7.55 -13.28 -15.50
CA LEU A 11 7.65 -12.85 -14.11
C LEU A 11 8.17 -11.42 -13.99
N ILE A 12 9.19 -11.07 -14.76
CA ILE A 12 9.73 -9.71 -14.79
C ILE A 12 8.67 -8.73 -15.25
N THR A 13 7.92 -9.07 -16.29
CA THR A 13 6.86 -8.22 -16.84
C THR A 13 5.76 -7.96 -15.79
N THR A 14 5.40 -8.97 -14.99
CA THR A 14 4.32 -8.85 -14.00
C THR A 14 4.76 -8.10 -12.73
N LEU A 15 6.06 -7.91 -12.50
CA LEU A 15 6.56 -7.19 -11.33
C LEU A 15 6.44 -5.68 -11.45
N PHE A 16 6.28 -5.15 -12.66
CA PHE A 16 6.22 -3.71 -12.89
C PHE A 16 4.80 -3.19 -12.84
N GLY A 17 4.56 -2.16 -12.02
CA GLY A 17 3.35 -1.38 -12.02
C GLY A 17 2.14 -2.02 -11.32
N GLN A 18 2.33 -3.07 -10.54
CA GLN A 18 1.20 -3.69 -9.84
C GLN A 18 1.36 -3.59 -8.32
N VAL A 19 0.36 -2.96 -7.71
CA VAL A 19 0.18 -2.95 -6.25
C VAL A 19 -0.85 -4.02 -5.94
N ARG A 20 -0.47 -5.00 -5.13
CA ARG A 20 -1.34 -6.13 -4.82
C ARG A 20 -2.47 -5.71 -3.89
N GLU A 21 -3.66 -6.27 -4.13
CA GLU A 21 -4.80 -6.05 -3.26
C GLU A 21 -4.83 -7.12 -2.17
N LEU A 22 -5.09 -6.69 -0.94
CA LEU A 22 -5.22 -7.58 0.20
C LEU A 22 -6.70 -7.93 0.43
N THR A 23 -6.92 -9.07 1.06
CA THR A 23 -8.24 -9.60 1.42
C THR A 23 -8.29 -9.84 2.92
N ASP A 24 -9.48 -10.17 3.45
CA ASP A 24 -9.64 -10.54 4.86
C ASP A 24 -8.70 -11.68 5.26
N GLU A 25 -8.44 -12.61 4.35
CA GLU A 25 -7.64 -13.80 4.64
C GLU A 25 -6.16 -13.49 4.82
N ASN A 26 -5.63 -12.51 4.07
CA ASN A 26 -4.19 -12.27 4.06
C ASN A 26 -3.77 -10.94 4.69
N PHE A 27 -4.70 -10.09 5.08
CA PHE A 27 -4.39 -8.75 5.58
C PHE A 27 -3.46 -8.78 6.80
N SER A 28 -3.83 -9.52 7.83
CA SER A 28 -3.04 -9.59 9.07
C SER A 28 -1.64 -10.14 8.83
N ARG A 29 -1.53 -11.16 7.99
CA ARG A 29 -0.23 -11.75 7.67
C ARG A 29 0.63 -10.79 6.85
N ALA A 30 0.03 -10.13 5.86
CA ALA A 30 0.77 -9.23 4.98
C ALA A 30 1.27 -7.99 5.72
N THR A 31 0.48 -7.43 6.65
CA THR A 31 0.83 -6.23 7.40
C THR A 31 1.60 -6.51 8.68
N GLY A 32 1.64 -7.77 9.12
CA GLY A 32 2.16 -8.14 10.43
C GLY A 32 3.67 -8.20 10.56
N ARG A 33 4.41 -8.07 9.46
CA ARG A 33 5.86 -8.20 9.48
C ARG A 33 6.52 -7.13 8.61
N GLY A 34 7.53 -6.47 9.16
CA GLY A 34 8.29 -5.48 8.44
C GLY A 34 7.51 -4.19 8.24
N LEU A 35 8.03 -3.35 7.36
CA LEU A 35 7.40 -2.08 7.02
C LEU A 35 6.48 -2.28 5.82
N VAL A 36 5.20 -1.96 5.99
CA VAL A 36 4.16 -2.18 4.99
C VAL A 36 3.33 -0.91 4.81
N VAL A 37 3.07 -0.55 3.57
CA VAL A 37 2.27 0.62 3.21
C VAL A 37 1.00 0.13 2.53
N VAL A 38 -0.17 0.55 3.04
CA VAL A 38 -1.46 0.12 2.50
C VAL A 38 -2.31 1.32 2.13
N GLU A 39 -2.77 1.34 0.88
CA GLU A 39 -3.78 2.29 0.41
C GLU A 39 -5.17 1.67 0.57
N PHE A 40 -6.06 2.36 1.26
CA PHE A 40 -7.47 1.97 1.39
C PHE A 40 -8.28 2.78 0.39
N PHE A 41 -9.08 2.09 -0.43
CA PHE A 41 -9.87 2.71 -1.48
C PHE A 41 -11.27 2.08 -1.58
N SER A 42 -12.15 2.75 -2.31
CA SER A 42 -13.49 2.26 -2.65
C SER A 42 -13.64 2.27 -4.17
N ASN A 43 -14.55 1.46 -4.69
CA ASN A 43 -14.85 1.45 -6.13
C ASN A 43 -15.29 2.82 -6.62
N CYS A 44 -16.04 3.56 -5.81
CA CYS A 44 -16.49 4.90 -6.17
C CYS A 44 -15.36 5.94 -6.17
N ASN A 45 -14.22 5.62 -5.60
CA ASN A 45 -13.07 6.52 -5.50
C ASN A 45 -11.86 6.03 -6.30
N GLU A 46 -12.05 5.07 -7.18
CA GLU A 46 -10.94 4.48 -7.96
C GLU A 46 -10.22 5.51 -8.83
N ALA A 47 -10.95 6.49 -9.35
CA ALA A 47 -10.37 7.55 -10.18
C ALA A 47 -9.38 8.43 -9.39
N ASN A 48 -9.51 8.47 -8.08
CA ASN A 48 -8.67 9.29 -7.19
C ASN A 48 -7.60 8.48 -6.47
N LYS A 49 -7.30 7.28 -6.95
CA LYS A 49 -6.26 6.45 -6.34
C LYS A 49 -4.92 7.20 -6.32
N VAL A 50 -4.10 6.88 -5.34
CA VAL A 50 -2.79 7.49 -5.19
C VAL A 50 -1.82 6.85 -6.17
N VAL A 51 -1.79 7.39 -7.39
CA VAL A 51 -1.04 6.81 -8.52
C VAL A 51 0.45 6.65 -8.21
N ILE A 52 1.00 7.56 -7.44
CA ILE A 52 2.43 7.56 -7.11
C ILE A 52 2.87 6.26 -6.41
N LEU A 53 1.96 5.59 -5.70
CA LEU A 53 2.27 4.31 -5.05
C LEU A 53 2.59 3.21 -6.05
N TYR A 54 2.07 3.30 -7.27
CA TYR A 54 2.26 2.28 -8.30
C TYR A 54 3.61 2.40 -9.00
N THR A 55 4.24 3.56 -8.90
CA THR A 55 5.53 3.85 -9.53
C THR A 55 6.62 4.10 -8.49
N TRP A 56 6.27 4.09 -7.21
CA TRP A 56 7.22 4.33 -6.14
C TRP A 56 8.20 3.17 -6.03
N ASP A 57 9.46 3.46 -6.28
CA ASP A 57 10.52 2.48 -6.24
C ASP A 57 11.15 2.47 -4.84
N THR A 58 10.69 1.55 -4.01
CA THR A 58 11.22 1.39 -2.66
C THR A 58 11.52 -0.08 -2.38
N PHE A 59 12.66 -0.33 -1.75
CA PHE A 59 13.04 -1.66 -1.28
C PHE A 59 12.78 -1.82 0.22
N ASP A 60 12.47 -0.73 0.91
CA ASP A 60 12.36 -0.71 2.37
C ASP A 60 10.96 -1.07 2.86
N ALA A 61 9.98 -1.08 1.98
CA ALA A 61 8.61 -1.37 2.35
C ALA A 61 7.90 -2.16 1.25
N LYS A 62 6.90 -2.93 1.66
CA LYS A 62 5.96 -3.57 0.72
C LYS A 62 4.74 -2.66 0.60
N VAL A 63 4.20 -2.56 -0.60
CA VAL A 63 3.08 -1.68 -0.90
C VAL A 63 1.87 -2.50 -1.34
N TYR A 64 0.74 -2.27 -0.68
CA TYR A 64 -0.51 -2.98 -0.98
C TYR A 64 -1.68 -2.00 -1.02
N ARG A 65 -2.83 -2.49 -1.45
CA ARG A 65 -4.08 -1.74 -1.39
C ARG A 65 -5.22 -2.65 -0.90
N VAL A 66 -6.24 -2.03 -0.34
CA VAL A 66 -7.44 -2.74 0.14
C VAL A 66 -8.68 -2.05 -0.38
N ASN A 67 -9.57 -2.81 -0.99
CA ASN A 67 -10.88 -2.34 -1.41
C ASN A 67 -11.85 -2.48 -0.24
N ILE A 68 -12.22 -1.36 0.39
CA ILE A 68 -13.08 -1.38 1.58
C ILE A 68 -14.52 -1.79 1.26
N ASP A 69 -14.95 -1.68 0.00
CA ASP A 69 -16.28 -2.13 -0.41
C ASP A 69 -16.39 -3.64 -0.32
N LEU A 70 -15.31 -4.34 -0.63
CA LEU A 70 -15.27 -5.80 -0.56
C LEU A 70 -14.95 -6.31 0.85
N PHE A 71 -14.20 -5.52 1.63
CA PHE A 71 -13.72 -5.93 2.95
C PHE A 71 -14.03 -4.88 4.01
N PRO A 72 -15.32 -4.67 4.33
CA PRO A 72 -15.73 -3.64 5.29
C PRO A 72 -15.20 -3.89 6.72
N LYS A 73 -14.90 -5.14 7.05
CA LYS A 73 -14.34 -5.48 8.35
C LYS A 73 -12.94 -4.88 8.50
N ILE A 74 -12.12 -4.95 7.46
CA ILE A 74 -10.78 -4.34 7.47
C ILE A 74 -10.91 -2.83 7.66
N GLN A 75 -11.86 -2.20 6.98
CA GLN A 75 -12.13 -0.78 7.13
C GLN A 75 -12.42 -0.41 8.58
N THR A 76 -13.32 -1.14 9.22
CA THR A 76 -13.73 -0.88 10.59
C THR A 76 -12.59 -1.10 11.57
N GLU A 77 -11.88 -2.21 11.46
CA GLU A 77 -10.77 -2.55 12.34
C GLU A 77 -9.61 -1.56 12.26
N ASN A 78 -9.40 -0.95 11.09
CA ASN A 78 -8.34 0.02 10.89
C ASN A 78 -8.83 1.46 10.96
N GLU A 79 -10.08 1.65 11.33
CA GLU A 79 -10.70 2.98 11.52
C GLU A 79 -10.52 3.90 10.31
N VAL A 80 -10.76 3.35 9.11
CA VAL A 80 -10.66 4.12 7.86
C VAL A 80 -11.99 4.79 7.60
N VAL A 81 -12.01 6.12 7.69
CA VAL A 81 -13.24 6.92 7.49
C VAL A 81 -13.14 7.88 6.31
N ILE A 82 -11.93 8.20 5.88
CA ILE A 82 -11.68 9.13 4.78
C ILE A 82 -10.94 8.38 3.68
N LEU A 83 -11.28 8.65 2.43
CA LEU A 83 -10.63 8.02 1.27
C LEU A 83 -9.99 9.07 0.37
N PRO A 84 -8.84 8.77 -0.24
CA PRO A 84 -8.01 7.63 0.09
C PRO A 84 -7.33 7.80 1.45
N THR A 85 -6.99 6.68 2.09
CA THR A 85 -6.16 6.66 3.30
C THR A 85 -4.98 5.76 3.04
N ILE A 86 -3.79 6.21 3.39
CA ILE A 86 -2.56 5.41 3.34
C ILE A 86 -2.11 5.20 4.77
N ILE A 87 -1.94 3.94 5.17
CA ILE A 87 -1.44 3.60 6.51
C ILE A 87 -0.09 2.89 6.37
N PHE A 88 0.86 3.33 7.18
CA PHE A 88 2.17 2.70 7.30
C PHE A 88 2.15 1.82 8.56
N TYR A 89 2.41 0.53 8.37
CA TYR A 89 2.50 -0.44 9.47
C TYR A 89 3.95 -0.85 9.65
N ASP A 90 4.38 -0.98 10.90
CA ASP A 90 5.70 -1.49 11.23
C ASP A 90 5.51 -2.63 12.23
N GLU A 91 5.87 -3.84 11.81
CA GLU A 91 5.66 -5.06 12.58
C GLU A 91 4.21 -5.20 13.07
N GLY A 92 3.27 -4.87 12.19
CA GLY A 92 1.84 -5.00 12.45
C GLY A 92 1.17 -3.82 13.12
N GLU A 93 1.93 -2.81 13.53
CA GLU A 93 1.39 -1.63 14.20
C GLU A 93 1.34 -0.42 13.27
N GLU A 94 0.24 0.32 13.32
CA GLU A 94 0.14 1.57 12.59
C GLU A 94 1.11 2.60 13.19
N VAL A 95 2.01 3.13 12.35
CA VAL A 95 3.00 4.12 12.80
C VAL A 95 2.82 5.47 12.11
N LYS A 96 2.10 5.50 10.98
CA LYS A 96 1.83 6.75 10.26
C LYS A 96 0.58 6.59 9.40
N ARG A 97 -0.17 7.67 9.25
CA ARG A 97 -1.39 7.68 8.45
C ARG A 97 -1.45 8.97 7.63
N LEU A 98 -1.74 8.83 6.35
CA LEU A 98 -2.01 9.95 5.45
C LEU A 98 -3.45 9.83 4.98
N GLN A 99 -4.21 10.93 5.05
CA GLN A 99 -5.62 10.92 4.68
C GLN A 99 -5.91 11.96 3.62
N GLY A 100 -6.84 11.63 2.73
CA GLY A 100 -7.31 12.54 1.72
C GLY A 100 -8.11 13.71 2.32
N ASP A 101 -8.45 14.65 1.45
CA ASP A 101 -9.27 15.81 1.81
C ASP A 101 -10.76 15.54 1.54
N MET A 102 -11.58 16.56 1.69
CA MET A 102 -13.03 16.45 1.46
C MET A 102 -13.39 16.22 -0.01
N SER A 103 -12.44 16.42 -0.92
CA SER A 103 -12.61 16.10 -2.35
C SER A 103 -12.20 14.67 -2.67
N PHE A 104 -11.94 13.85 -1.66
CA PHE A 104 -11.46 12.48 -1.82
C PHE A 104 -10.15 12.42 -2.60
N THR A 105 -9.26 13.38 -2.34
CA THR A 105 -7.96 13.48 -3.01
C THR A 105 -6.85 13.51 -1.97
N LEU A 106 -5.80 12.73 -2.22
CA LEU A 106 -4.59 12.75 -1.40
C LEU A 106 -3.40 13.03 -2.32
N LYS A 107 -2.77 14.17 -2.10
CA LYS A 107 -1.57 14.56 -2.86
C LYS A 107 -0.34 14.26 -2.01
N VAL A 108 0.50 13.38 -2.52
CA VAL A 108 1.75 13.00 -1.86
C VAL A 108 2.81 12.78 -2.93
N THR A 109 4.05 13.11 -2.63
CA THR A 109 5.18 12.92 -3.52
C THR A 109 6.01 11.72 -3.08
N THR A 110 6.82 11.17 -3.99
CA THR A 110 7.76 10.09 -3.64
C THR A 110 8.75 10.56 -2.58
N LYS A 111 9.15 11.83 -2.64
CA LYS A 111 10.06 12.41 -1.65
C LYS A 111 9.44 12.37 -0.25
N GLU A 112 8.17 12.74 -0.14
CA GLU A 112 7.46 12.69 1.14
C GLU A 112 7.33 11.25 1.65
N LEU A 113 7.04 10.31 0.76
CA LEU A 113 6.97 8.89 1.13
C LEU A 113 8.32 8.38 1.61
N ASP A 114 9.40 8.72 0.90
CA ASP A 114 10.75 8.32 1.30
C ASP A 114 11.13 8.92 2.65
N GLU A 115 10.78 10.18 2.90
CA GLU A 115 11.03 10.83 4.17
C GLU A 115 10.32 10.13 5.33
N ILE A 116 9.07 9.70 5.10
CA ILE A 116 8.30 8.95 6.10
C ILE A 116 8.99 7.62 6.39
N ILE A 117 9.41 6.90 5.35
CA ILE A 117 10.13 5.64 5.50
C ILE A 117 11.41 5.83 6.32
N GLU A 118 12.19 6.85 5.98
CA GLU A 118 13.43 7.15 6.70
C GLU A 118 13.17 7.48 8.17
N GLU A 119 12.11 8.23 8.45
CA GLU A 119 11.72 8.58 9.81
C GLU A 119 11.35 7.31 10.61
N ILE A 120 10.56 6.42 10.01
CA ILE A 120 10.16 5.18 10.67
C ILE A 120 11.38 4.29 10.94
N LEU A 121 12.24 4.10 9.93
CA LEU A 121 13.44 3.28 10.07
C LEU A 121 14.42 3.90 11.06
N GLY A 122 14.57 5.21 11.05
CA GLY A 122 15.46 5.94 11.96
C GLY A 122 15.06 5.82 13.42
N SER A 123 13.75 5.69 13.70
CA SER A 123 13.25 5.57 15.07
C SER A 123 13.60 4.22 15.73
N LYS A 124 14.08 3.26 14.94
CA LYS A 124 14.46 1.93 15.45
C LYS A 124 15.88 1.86 16.00
N PHE A 125 16.65 2.91 15.80
CA PHE A 125 18.07 2.91 16.18
C PHE A 125 18.37 3.94 17.30
#